data_a5204b0d385d09f31afdce7a074fe9cc
#
_entry.id   a5204b0d385d09f31afdce7a074fe9cc
#
_cell.length_a   1.000
_cell.length_b   1.000
_cell.length_c   1.000
_cell.angle_alpha   90.00
_cell.angle_beta   90.00
_cell.angle_gamma   90.00
#
_symmetry.space_group_name_H-M   'P 1'
#
loop_
_entity.id
_entity.type
_entity.pdbx_description
1 polymer ?
#
loop_
_entity_poly.entity_id
_entity_poly.type
_entity_poly.pdbx_seq_one_letter_code
_entity_poly.pdbx_strand_id
1 'polypeptide(L)'
;MPELDDEHKEIFEAVAGLRKALAGDTPSADLVALTNRLAGCAVDHFAHEERLMRAARYDSLRWHKQQHDGVRRQVSEFAARIEQGDRTAGLALVEYLSSWLANHTRVADRMMGAFLRNERLRLGKVTFQAGTRPLDSCEWVNAQGDRFTPRVARKCRWRPYSLFSGKSILPAI
;
A
#
# COMPACT_ATOMS: atom_id res chain seq x y z
N MET A 1 -14.65 -0.41 2.54
CA MET A 1 -14.41 1.05 2.80
C MET A 1 -14.11 1.66 1.46
N PRO A 2 -14.88 2.65 0.98
CA PRO A 2 -14.76 3.11 -0.41
C PRO A 2 -13.35 3.46 -0.84
N GLU A 3 -12.58 4.13 0.03
CA GLU A 3 -11.21 4.55 -0.27
C GLU A 3 -10.27 3.35 -0.50
N LEU A 4 -10.35 2.32 0.36
CA LEU A 4 -9.54 1.10 0.21
C LEU A 4 -10.02 0.28 -1.00
N ASP A 5 -11.33 0.27 -1.28
CA ASP A 5 -11.89 -0.43 -2.43
C ASP A 5 -11.41 0.20 -3.75
N ASP A 6 -11.23 1.52 -3.79
CA ASP A 6 -10.68 2.23 -4.95
C ASP A 6 -9.18 1.99 -5.11
N GLU A 7 -8.41 1.99 -4.01
CA GLU A 7 -6.99 1.62 -4.02
C GLU A 7 -6.78 0.17 -4.52
N HIS A 8 -7.61 -0.78 -4.09
CA HIS A 8 -7.57 -2.14 -4.62
C HIS A 8 -7.79 -2.17 -6.14
N LYS A 9 -8.77 -1.40 -6.67
CA LYS A 9 -9.00 -1.31 -8.12
C LYS A 9 -7.77 -0.80 -8.85
N GLU A 10 -7.12 0.26 -8.32
CA GLU A 10 -5.88 0.80 -8.91
C GLU A 10 -4.76 -0.24 -8.97
N ILE A 11 -4.60 -1.07 -7.93
CA ILE A 11 -3.62 -2.15 -7.92
C ILE A 11 -3.98 -3.23 -8.95
N PHE A 12 -5.25 -3.66 -9.02
CA PHE A 12 -5.69 -4.65 -10.01
C PHE A 12 -5.53 -4.14 -11.44
N GLU A 13 -5.82 -2.86 -11.70
CA GLU A 13 -5.61 -2.22 -13.00
C GLU A 13 -4.11 -2.16 -13.36
N ALA A 14 -3.23 -1.87 -12.40
CA ALA A 14 -1.80 -1.86 -12.62
C ALA A 14 -1.25 -3.27 -12.93
N VAL A 15 -1.74 -4.31 -12.25
CA VAL A 15 -1.41 -5.71 -12.55
C VAL A 15 -1.88 -6.09 -13.95
N ALA A 16 -3.12 -5.73 -14.32
CA ALA A 16 -3.66 -6.01 -15.66
C ALA A 16 -2.88 -5.26 -16.75
N GLY A 17 -2.49 -4.01 -16.49
CA GLY A 17 -1.67 -3.21 -17.39
C GLY A 17 -0.29 -3.83 -17.64
N LEU A 18 0.39 -4.26 -16.58
CA LEU A 18 1.68 -4.96 -16.70
C LEU A 18 1.52 -6.30 -17.44
N ARG A 19 0.48 -7.08 -17.15
CA ARG A 19 0.17 -8.33 -17.87
C ARG A 19 0.00 -8.10 -19.37
N LYS A 20 -0.77 -7.07 -19.76
CA LYS A 20 -0.98 -6.69 -21.15
C LYS A 20 0.32 -6.28 -21.85
N ALA A 21 1.15 -5.51 -21.20
CA ALA A 21 2.45 -5.07 -21.73
C ALA A 21 3.41 -6.24 -21.92
N LEU A 22 3.41 -7.22 -21.01
CA LEU A 22 4.23 -8.42 -21.11
C LEU A 22 3.79 -9.36 -22.25
N ALA A 23 2.52 -9.35 -22.63
CA ALA A 23 2.00 -10.16 -23.74
C ALA A 23 2.35 -9.56 -25.12
N GLY A 24 2.77 -8.30 -25.20
CA GLY A 24 3.19 -7.61 -26.42
C GLY A 24 4.70 -7.38 -26.47
N ASP A 25 5.13 -6.63 -27.50
CA ASP A 25 6.54 -6.26 -27.71
C ASP A 25 6.92 -4.96 -26.98
N THR A 26 6.38 -4.78 -25.75
CA THR A 26 6.63 -3.58 -24.96
C THR A 26 8.12 -3.46 -24.60
N PRO A 27 8.75 -2.30 -24.81
CA PRO A 27 10.15 -2.06 -24.45
C PRO A 27 10.43 -2.31 -22.97
N SER A 28 11.63 -2.76 -22.63
CA SER A 28 12.01 -3.03 -21.22
C SER A 28 11.87 -1.81 -20.32
N ALA A 29 12.18 -0.60 -20.80
CA ALA A 29 12.03 0.63 -20.04
C ALA A 29 10.56 0.87 -19.61
N ASP A 30 9.60 0.57 -20.49
CA ASP A 30 8.17 0.71 -20.18
C ASP A 30 7.70 -0.36 -19.20
N LEU A 31 8.23 -1.58 -19.30
CA LEU A 31 7.96 -2.65 -18.32
C LEU A 31 8.47 -2.27 -16.92
N VAL A 32 9.65 -1.68 -16.82
CA VAL A 32 10.21 -1.14 -15.58
C VAL A 32 9.28 -0.05 -15.03
N ALA A 33 8.84 0.90 -15.86
CA ALA A 33 7.95 1.97 -15.45
C ALA A 33 6.60 1.44 -14.92
N LEU A 34 6.01 0.45 -15.60
CA LEU A 34 4.76 -0.19 -15.17
C LEU A 34 4.94 -0.98 -13.85
N THR A 35 6.07 -1.67 -13.69
CA THR A 35 6.41 -2.38 -12.45
C THR A 35 6.55 -1.41 -11.28
N ASN A 36 7.27 -0.30 -11.47
CA ASN A 36 7.43 0.72 -10.45
C ASN A 36 6.10 1.39 -10.07
N ARG A 37 5.23 1.60 -11.05
CA ARG A 37 3.87 2.08 -10.78
C ARG A 37 3.09 1.11 -9.90
N LEU A 38 3.08 -0.16 -10.25
CA LEU A 38 2.41 -1.20 -9.48
C LEU A 38 2.94 -1.27 -8.05
N ALA A 39 4.27 -1.25 -7.88
CA ALA A 39 4.90 -1.23 -6.58
C ALA A 39 4.49 -0.01 -5.74
N GLY A 40 4.42 1.18 -6.35
CA GLY A 40 3.97 2.41 -5.70
C GLY A 40 2.54 2.30 -5.19
N CYS A 41 1.58 1.89 -6.04
CA CYS A 41 0.18 1.70 -5.64
C CYS A 41 0.06 0.73 -4.44
N ALA A 42 0.78 -0.39 -4.48
CA ALA A 42 0.74 -1.37 -3.40
C ALA A 42 1.34 -0.82 -2.08
N VAL A 43 2.46 -0.08 -2.15
CA VAL A 43 3.10 0.52 -0.97
C VAL A 43 2.18 1.56 -0.32
N ASP A 44 1.55 2.42 -1.11
CA ASP A 44 0.65 3.47 -0.60
C ASP A 44 -0.59 2.86 0.05
N HIS A 45 -1.18 1.85 -0.59
CA HIS A 45 -2.30 1.10 -0.04
C HIS A 45 -1.95 0.42 1.30
N PHE A 46 -0.86 -0.34 1.35
CA PHE A 46 -0.43 -1.00 2.59
C PHE A 46 -0.14 0.00 3.71
N ALA A 47 0.46 1.15 3.37
CA ALA A 47 0.69 2.21 4.35
C ALA A 47 -0.62 2.81 4.86
N HIS A 48 -1.65 2.94 4.01
CA HIS A 48 -2.97 3.40 4.41
C HIS A 48 -3.64 2.42 5.37
N GLU A 49 -3.70 1.14 5.03
CA GLU A 49 -4.26 0.12 5.91
C GLU A 49 -3.55 0.05 7.25
N GLU A 50 -2.21 0.04 7.24
CA GLU A 50 -1.41 0.02 8.46
C GLU A 50 -1.66 1.24 9.36
N ARG A 51 -1.93 2.42 8.78
CA ARG A 51 -2.35 3.61 9.56
C ARG A 51 -3.71 3.41 10.22
N LEU A 52 -4.69 2.90 9.45
CA LEU A 52 -6.04 2.63 9.97
C LEU A 52 -6.01 1.59 11.08
N MET A 53 -5.27 0.50 10.89
CA MET A 53 -5.12 -0.55 11.89
C MET A 53 -4.47 -0.05 13.19
N ARG A 54 -3.42 0.79 13.09
CA ARG A 54 -2.78 1.40 14.27
C ARG A 54 -3.76 2.32 15.00
N ALA A 55 -4.46 3.19 14.27
CA ALA A 55 -5.43 4.12 14.86
C ALA A 55 -6.56 3.39 15.59
N ALA A 56 -7.01 2.28 15.05
CA ALA A 56 -8.07 1.46 15.64
C ALA A 56 -7.56 0.44 16.69
N ARG A 57 -6.26 0.36 16.95
CA ARG A 57 -5.63 -0.64 17.84
C ARG A 57 -6.00 -2.07 17.46
N TYR A 58 -5.91 -2.38 16.17
CA TYR A 58 -6.23 -3.70 15.64
C TYR A 58 -5.24 -4.76 16.14
N ASP A 59 -5.73 -5.76 16.88
CA ASP A 59 -4.89 -6.75 17.54
C ASP A 59 -4.03 -7.57 16.56
N SER A 60 -4.55 -7.83 15.37
CA SER A 60 -3.84 -8.59 14.34
C SER A 60 -2.97 -7.73 13.42
N LEU A 61 -2.71 -6.46 13.75
CA LEU A 61 -1.86 -5.55 12.96
C LEU A 61 -0.51 -6.18 12.60
N ARG A 62 0.16 -6.80 13.59
CA ARG A 62 1.49 -7.40 13.35
C ARG A 62 1.45 -8.50 12.30
N TRP A 63 0.47 -9.39 12.40
CA TRP A 63 0.27 -10.48 11.45
C TRP A 63 -0.06 -9.95 10.05
N HIS A 64 -0.97 -8.98 9.93
CA HIS A 64 -1.36 -8.36 8.67
C HIS A 64 -0.17 -7.67 8.01
N LYS A 65 0.54 -6.84 8.78
CA LYS A 65 1.75 -6.15 8.30
C LYS A 65 2.84 -7.10 7.82
N GLN A 66 3.04 -8.26 8.46
CA GLN A 66 4.01 -9.25 8.02
C GLN A 66 3.72 -9.77 6.61
N GLN A 67 2.45 -9.87 6.22
CA GLN A 67 2.06 -10.25 4.86
C GLN A 67 2.44 -9.14 3.87
N HIS A 68 2.15 -7.87 4.19
CA HIS A 68 2.58 -6.73 3.38
C HIS A 68 4.11 -6.69 3.20
N ASP A 69 4.86 -6.89 4.28
CA ASP A 69 6.32 -6.88 4.23
C ASP A 69 6.86 -8.04 3.36
N GLY A 70 6.18 -9.19 3.34
CA GLY A 70 6.47 -10.30 2.45
C GLY A 70 6.33 -9.89 0.98
N VAL A 71 5.22 -9.24 0.64
CA VAL A 71 4.97 -8.75 -0.73
C VAL A 71 5.97 -7.68 -1.13
N ARG A 72 6.25 -6.70 -0.26
CA ARG A 72 7.23 -5.65 -0.55
C ARG A 72 8.59 -6.24 -0.95
N ARG A 73 9.06 -7.26 -0.22
CA ARG A 73 10.32 -7.95 -0.57
C ARG A 73 10.24 -8.65 -1.92
N GLN A 74 9.18 -9.42 -2.14
CA GLN A 74 9.00 -10.20 -3.36
C GLN A 74 8.89 -9.30 -4.60
N VAL A 75 8.12 -8.20 -4.51
CA VAL A 75 7.99 -7.21 -5.59
C VAL A 75 9.34 -6.57 -5.89
N SER A 76 10.13 -6.22 -4.84
CA SER A 76 11.47 -5.66 -5.03
C SER A 76 12.43 -6.62 -5.75
N GLU A 77 12.39 -7.91 -5.41
CA GLU A 77 13.20 -8.95 -6.07
C GLU A 77 12.83 -9.10 -7.55
N PHE A 78 11.53 -9.16 -7.87
CA PHE A 78 11.07 -9.21 -9.26
C PHE A 78 11.41 -7.94 -10.04
N ALA A 79 11.24 -6.75 -9.43
CA ALA A 79 11.56 -5.47 -10.06
C ALA A 79 13.04 -5.40 -10.47
N ALA A 80 13.95 -5.81 -9.58
CA ALA A 80 15.38 -5.85 -9.89
C ALA A 80 15.73 -6.76 -11.07
N ARG A 81 15.02 -7.89 -11.23
CA ARG A 81 15.20 -8.79 -12.38
C ARG A 81 14.64 -8.19 -13.67
N ILE A 82 13.48 -7.50 -13.59
CA ILE A 82 12.87 -6.82 -14.73
C ILE A 82 13.78 -5.69 -15.23
N GLU A 83 14.41 -4.94 -14.31
CA GLU A 83 15.41 -3.92 -14.65
C GLU A 83 16.62 -4.48 -15.41
N GLN A 84 16.99 -5.76 -15.14
CA GLN A 84 18.03 -6.48 -15.86
C GLN A 84 17.54 -7.08 -17.17
N GLY A 85 16.30 -6.82 -17.60
CA GLY A 85 15.72 -7.28 -18.84
C GLY A 85 15.03 -8.65 -18.76
N ASP A 86 14.88 -9.23 -17.57
CA ASP A 86 14.22 -10.53 -17.39
C ASP A 86 12.68 -10.39 -17.48
N ARG A 87 12.14 -10.57 -18.66
CA ARG A 87 10.67 -10.55 -18.90
C ARG A 87 9.95 -11.70 -18.17
N THR A 88 10.62 -12.82 -17.92
CA THR A 88 9.99 -13.94 -17.20
C THR A 88 9.71 -13.59 -15.74
N ALA A 89 10.55 -12.76 -15.14
CA ALA A 89 10.29 -12.21 -13.82
C ALA A 89 9.02 -11.34 -13.79
N GLY A 90 8.72 -10.61 -14.87
CA GLY A 90 7.47 -9.84 -15.01
C GLY A 90 6.23 -10.75 -15.01
N LEU A 91 6.26 -11.85 -15.76
CA LEU A 91 5.15 -12.82 -15.75
C LEU A 91 4.96 -13.45 -14.36
N ALA A 92 6.06 -13.86 -13.73
CA ALA A 92 6.02 -14.42 -12.38
C ALA A 92 5.47 -13.42 -11.34
N LEU A 93 5.85 -12.13 -11.44
CA LEU A 93 5.32 -11.07 -10.60
C LEU A 93 3.81 -10.93 -10.75
N VAL A 94 3.31 -10.89 -11.99
CA VAL A 94 1.88 -10.78 -12.29
C VAL A 94 1.08 -11.95 -11.71
N GLU A 95 1.58 -13.17 -11.84
CA GLU A 95 0.92 -14.37 -11.29
C GLU A 95 0.94 -14.35 -9.76
N TYR A 96 2.10 -14.07 -9.17
CA TYR A 96 2.25 -13.95 -7.72
C TYR A 96 1.28 -12.93 -7.13
N LEU A 97 1.27 -11.70 -7.66
CA LEU A 97 0.40 -10.65 -7.14
C LEU A 97 -1.08 -10.93 -7.38
N SER A 98 -1.45 -11.48 -8.54
CA SER A 98 -2.85 -11.85 -8.80
C SER A 98 -3.38 -12.85 -7.78
N SER A 99 -2.59 -13.88 -7.46
CA SER A 99 -2.95 -14.90 -6.48
C SER A 99 -2.96 -14.33 -5.05
N TRP A 100 -1.91 -13.57 -4.71
CA TRP A 100 -1.77 -13.00 -3.37
C TRP A 100 -2.88 -12.00 -3.07
N LEU A 101 -3.15 -11.04 -3.96
CA LEU A 101 -4.21 -10.04 -3.80
C LEU A 101 -5.58 -10.71 -3.60
N ALA A 102 -5.92 -11.68 -4.45
CA ALA A 102 -7.19 -12.39 -4.35
C ALA A 102 -7.38 -13.08 -2.99
N ASN A 103 -6.31 -13.63 -2.41
CA ASN A 103 -6.36 -14.28 -1.10
C ASN A 103 -6.34 -13.26 0.04
N HIS A 104 -5.48 -12.24 -0.05
CA HIS A 104 -5.30 -11.23 0.99
C HIS A 104 -6.58 -10.41 1.20
N THR A 105 -7.14 -9.88 0.12
CA THR A 105 -8.39 -9.10 0.18
C THR A 105 -9.56 -9.91 0.72
N ARG A 106 -9.63 -11.19 0.37
CA ARG A 106 -10.70 -12.09 0.84
C ARG A 106 -10.60 -12.43 2.31
N VAL A 107 -9.40 -12.47 2.89
CA VAL A 107 -9.16 -12.93 4.26
C VAL A 107 -8.71 -11.77 5.14
N ALA A 108 -7.50 -11.24 4.92
CA ALA A 108 -6.86 -10.29 5.81
C ALA A 108 -7.61 -8.94 5.84
N ASP A 109 -7.86 -8.36 4.65
CA ASP A 109 -8.54 -7.06 4.55
C ASP A 109 -10.01 -7.16 4.97
N ARG A 110 -10.66 -8.28 4.66
CA ARG A 110 -12.03 -8.52 5.14
C ARG A 110 -12.11 -8.59 6.65
N MET A 111 -11.16 -9.25 7.32
CA MET A 111 -11.08 -9.30 8.79
C MET A 111 -10.84 -7.91 9.35
N MET A 112 -9.86 -7.18 8.83
CA MET A 112 -9.58 -5.79 9.19
C MET A 112 -10.80 -4.90 8.97
N GLY A 113 -11.42 -4.95 7.81
CA GLY A 113 -12.59 -4.14 7.48
C GLY A 113 -13.80 -4.44 8.39
N ALA A 114 -14.00 -5.69 8.82
CA ALA A 114 -15.03 -6.05 9.80
C ALA A 114 -14.73 -5.43 11.16
N PHE A 115 -13.47 -5.51 11.62
CA PHE A 115 -13.03 -4.90 12.87
C PHE A 115 -13.23 -3.37 12.84
N LEU A 116 -12.76 -2.69 11.80
CA LEU A 116 -12.86 -1.23 11.66
C LEU A 116 -14.33 -0.75 11.63
N ARG A 117 -15.22 -1.49 10.97
CA ARG A 117 -16.67 -1.18 10.99
C ARG A 117 -17.26 -1.31 12.37
N ASN A 118 -16.89 -2.34 13.12
CA ASN A 118 -17.38 -2.55 14.48
C ASN A 118 -16.88 -1.47 15.44
N GLU A 119 -15.63 -1.06 15.33
CA GLU A 119 -15.08 0.04 16.13
C GLU A 119 -15.77 1.38 15.80
N ARG A 120 -16.03 1.67 14.53
CA ARG A 120 -16.80 2.85 14.12
C ARG A 120 -18.21 2.86 14.72
N LEU A 121 -18.88 1.72 14.73
CA LEU A 121 -20.21 1.58 15.34
C LEU A 121 -20.16 1.71 16.86
N ARG A 122 -19.10 1.22 17.48
CA ARG A 122 -18.87 1.35 18.94
C ARG A 122 -18.63 2.79 19.33
N LEU A 123 -17.78 3.51 18.59
CA LEU A 123 -17.48 4.93 18.83
C LEU A 123 -18.69 5.82 18.49
N GLY A 124 -19.46 5.49 17.46
CA GLY A 124 -20.68 6.21 17.11
C GLY A 124 -21.84 6.08 18.12
N LYS A 125 -21.79 5.05 18.99
CA LYS A 125 -22.75 4.88 20.09
C LYS A 125 -22.37 5.68 21.36
N VAL A 126 -21.15 6.18 21.45
CA VAL A 126 -20.76 7.17 22.45
C VAL A 126 -21.33 8.49 21.97
N THR A 127 -22.49 8.89 22.49
CA THR A 127 -23.07 10.21 22.25
C THR A 127 -22.06 11.27 22.63
N PHE A 128 -21.52 11.95 21.63
CA PHE A 128 -20.73 13.15 21.84
C PHE A 128 -21.61 14.18 22.52
N GLN A 129 -21.38 14.44 23.79
CA GLN A 129 -21.88 15.65 24.39
C GLN A 129 -21.28 16.83 23.61
N ALA A 130 -22.16 17.71 23.10
CA ALA A 130 -21.78 18.87 22.36
C ALA A 130 -20.75 19.71 23.16
N GLY A 131 -19.52 19.77 22.70
CA GLY A 131 -18.43 20.49 23.35
C GLY A 131 -17.04 20.22 22.80
N THR A 132 -16.85 19.20 21.99
CA THR A 132 -15.53 18.89 21.43
C THR A 132 -15.47 19.29 19.95
N ARG A 133 -14.42 20.02 19.61
CA ARG A 133 -14.12 20.56 18.28
C ARG A 133 -14.23 19.50 17.18
N PRO A 134 -14.62 19.90 15.95
CA PRO A 134 -14.60 19.01 14.80
C PRO A 134 -13.21 18.42 14.56
N LEU A 135 -13.14 17.16 14.15
CA LEU A 135 -11.91 16.40 13.84
C LEU A 135 -11.14 16.92 12.61
N ASP A 136 -11.48 18.09 12.11
CA ASP A 136 -10.83 18.71 10.94
C ASP A 136 -9.44 19.30 11.24
N SER A 137 -8.96 19.20 12.48
CA SER A 137 -7.65 19.66 12.90
C SER A 137 -6.84 18.58 13.60
N CYS A 138 -6.70 17.40 13.00
CA CYS A 138 -5.69 16.45 13.45
C CYS A 138 -4.31 16.99 13.07
N GLU A 139 -3.72 17.80 13.96
CA GLU A 139 -2.30 18.09 13.90
C GLU A 139 -1.53 16.83 14.31
N TRP A 140 -0.69 16.35 13.42
CA TRP A 140 0.24 15.27 13.71
C TRP A 140 1.55 15.85 14.20
N VAL A 141 2.09 15.27 15.26
CA VAL A 141 3.41 15.65 15.79
C VAL A 141 4.33 14.45 15.58
N ASN A 142 5.49 14.66 14.93
CA ASN A 142 6.50 13.63 14.82
C ASN A 142 7.25 13.42 16.14
N ALA A 143 8.12 12.43 16.20
CA ALA A 143 8.92 12.13 17.39
C ALA A 143 9.87 13.28 17.80
N GLN A 144 10.11 14.24 16.92
CA GLN A 144 10.92 15.44 17.13
C GLN A 144 10.10 16.66 17.53
N GLY A 145 8.76 16.54 17.63
CA GLY A 145 7.86 17.62 18.04
C GLY A 145 7.36 18.52 16.90
N ASP A 146 7.69 18.21 15.65
CA ASP A 146 7.24 18.99 14.50
C ASP A 146 5.78 18.70 14.17
N ARG A 147 5.00 19.75 13.96
CA ARG A 147 3.59 19.70 13.59
C ARG A 147 3.42 19.69 12.08
N PHE A 148 2.65 18.76 11.55
CA PHE A 148 2.28 18.75 10.14
C PHE A 148 0.81 18.37 9.95
N THR A 149 0.18 19.02 8.99
CA THR A 149 -1.15 18.66 8.52
C THR A 149 -1.01 17.78 7.31
N PRO A 150 -1.53 16.55 7.29
CA PRO A 150 -1.53 15.76 6.07
C PRO A 150 -2.43 16.45 5.04
N ARG A 151 -1.85 17.06 4.02
CA ARG A 151 -2.61 17.40 2.81
C ARG A 151 -3.07 16.07 2.23
N VAL A 152 -4.37 15.84 2.28
CA VAL A 152 -5.00 14.79 1.47
C VAL A 152 -4.73 15.16 0.01
N ALA A 153 -3.69 14.57 -0.55
CA ALA A 153 -3.36 14.73 -1.96
C ALA A 153 -4.48 14.05 -2.76
N ARG A 154 -5.45 14.86 -3.18
CA ARG A 154 -6.34 14.45 -4.27
C ARG A 154 -5.47 14.33 -5.50
N LYS A 155 -5.42 13.14 -6.07
CA LYS A 155 -4.68 12.68 -7.24
C LYS A 155 -3.25 12.25 -6.92
N CYS A 156 -2.98 10.97 -7.15
CA CYS A 156 -1.66 10.41 -7.35
C CYS A 156 -0.91 11.23 -8.40
N ARG A 157 -0.24 12.31 -7.98
CA ARG A 157 0.65 13.07 -8.82
C ARG A 157 2.02 12.45 -8.65
N TRP A 158 2.34 11.58 -9.57
CA TRP A 158 3.62 10.95 -9.73
C TRP A 158 4.78 11.91 -9.50
N ARG A 159 5.63 11.59 -8.53
CA ARG A 159 7.06 11.89 -8.60
C ARG A 159 7.78 10.56 -8.77
N PRO A 160 8.71 10.43 -9.71
CA PRO A 160 9.53 9.24 -9.82
C PRO A 160 10.34 9.12 -8.54
N TYR A 161 10.05 8.10 -7.76
CA TYR A 161 10.94 7.67 -6.69
C TYR A 161 12.11 6.96 -7.35
N SER A 162 13.26 7.62 -7.40
CA SER A 162 14.54 6.94 -7.58
C SER A 162 14.86 6.19 -6.28
N LEU A 163 14.24 5.05 -6.06
CA LEU A 163 14.37 4.26 -4.84
C LEU A 163 15.50 3.23 -4.93
N PHE A 164 16.32 3.28 -5.95
CA PHE A 164 17.44 2.36 -6.08
C PHE A 164 18.74 3.05 -6.47
N SER A 165 19.25 3.92 -5.61
CA SER A 165 20.69 4.13 -5.53
C SER A 165 21.15 3.51 -4.21
N GLY A 166 21.81 2.36 -4.33
CA GLY A 166 22.29 1.59 -3.20
C GLY A 166 23.18 2.43 -2.28
N LYS A 167 22.75 2.54 -1.03
CA LYS A 167 23.65 2.66 0.13
C LYS A 167 22.99 1.89 1.26
N SER A 168 23.56 0.72 1.53
CA SER A 168 23.41 0.02 2.80
C SER A 168 23.67 0.99 3.94
N ILE A 169 22.67 1.22 4.76
CA ILE A 169 22.89 1.76 6.10
C ILE A 169 22.64 0.59 7.04
N LEU A 170 23.72 -0.06 7.45
CA LEU A 170 23.74 -0.92 8.62
C LEU A 170 23.57 -0.02 9.84
N PRO A 171 22.73 -0.35 10.83
CA PRO A 171 22.78 0.31 12.11
C PRO A 171 24.01 -0.21 12.86
N ALA A 172 24.83 0.71 13.34
CA ALA A 172 25.85 0.41 14.33
C ALA A 172 25.16 0.10 15.68
N ILE A 173 25.59 -1.01 16.28
CA ILE A 173 25.54 -1.56 17.63
C ILE A 173 24.64 -0.82 18.63
#